data_4382fc6ef5de383f0a81ea22b9376097
#
_entry.id   4382fc6ef5de383f0a81ea22b9376097
#
_cell.length_a   1.000
_cell.length_b   1.000
_cell.length_c   1.000
_cell.angle_alpha   90.00
_cell.angle_beta   90.00
_cell.angle_gamma   90.00
#
_symmetry.space_group_name_H-M   'P 1'
#
loop_
_entity.id
_entity.type
_entity.pdbx_description
1 polymer ?
#
loop_
_entity_poly.entity_id
_entity_poly.type
_entity_poly.pdbx_seq_one_letter_code
_entity_poly.pdbx_strand_id
1 'polypeptide(L)'
;MSKKLKAQYIPADFKKKRPSELSSVLDLQPKHRLDNLLWSSNGYFPEADFSIAYTDESILLKYFVKEKHIRAVHTQVNDLVYQDSCVELFITFNNKEYYNIEFNCAGTPYAAYGPDKQNRVLLPVNVVQEIGILSAIQQPDADGFIAWELTLQIPLSVFIHDDITQLKGTECRANFYKCGDELPEPHYLSWNNILSDQPNFHVPEFFGSLSFN
;
A
#
# COMPACT_ATOMS: atom_id res chain seq x y z
N MET A 1 -9.54 -18.70 4.78
CA MET A 1 -9.71 -17.93 6.05
C MET A 1 -9.17 -16.52 5.81
N SER A 2 -9.85 -15.50 6.33
CA SER A 2 -9.35 -14.11 6.24
C SER A 2 -8.12 -13.95 7.13
N LYS A 3 -7.07 -13.30 6.60
CA LYS A 3 -5.84 -13.00 7.35
C LYS A 3 -6.10 -11.96 8.43
N LYS A 4 -5.32 -12.03 9.50
CA LYS A 4 -5.32 -11.06 10.60
C LYS A 4 -3.93 -10.48 10.76
N LEU A 5 -3.86 -9.17 10.93
CA LEU A 5 -2.64 -8.41 11.07
C LEU A 5 -2.73 -7.51 12.28
N LYS A 6 -1.64 -7.43 13.04
CA LYS A 6 -1.50 -6.54 14.18
C LYS A 6 -0.34 -5.59 13.90
N ALA A 7 -0.63 -4.31 13.73
CA ALA A 7 0.39 -3.28 13.61
C ALA A 7 1.05 -3.01 14.97
N GLN A 8 2.35 -2.79 14.97
CA GLN A 8 3.11 -2.49 16.18
C GLN A 8 3.11 -0.97 16.44
N TYR A 9 2.94 -0.58 17.70
CA TYR A 9 3.08 0.81 18.12
C TYR A 9 4.56 1.22 18.17
N ILE A 10 4.85 2.37 17.62
CA ILE A 10 6.18 3.00 17.69
C ILE A 10 6.03 4.34 18.41
N PRO A 11 6.74 4.58 19.55
CA PRO A 11 6.60 5.80 20.34
C PRO A 11 6.89 7.09 19.57
N ALA A 12 6.25 8.17 19.98
CA ALA A 12 6.12 9.45 19.28
C ALA A 12 7.41 10.27 19.02
N ASP A 13 8.58 9.85 19.52
CA ASP A 13 9.88 10.48 19.18
C ASP A 13 10.18 10.45 17.67
N PHE A 14 9.32 9.76 16.91
CA PHE A 14 9.38 9.66 15.46
C PHE A 14 8.71 10.80 14.70
N LYS A 15 7.95 11.71 15.35
CA LYS A 15 7.26 12.85 14.70
C LYS A 15 8.19 13.79 13.91
N LYS A 16 9.49 13.81 14.26
CA LYS A 16 10.51 14.68 13.63
C LYS A 16 11.55 13.89 12.83
N LYS A 17 11.38 12.59 12.66
CA LYS A 17 12.35 11.78 11.94
C LYS A 17 12.19 11.93 10.44
N ARG A 18 13.34 11.93 9.75
CA ARG A 18 13.38 11.92 8.29
C ARG A 18 12.81 10.59 7.76
N PRO A 19 12.21 10.56 6.57
CA PRO A 19 11.71 9.33 5.96
C PRO A 19 12.73 8.17 5.95
N SER A 20 14.05 8.47 5.84
CA SER A 20 15.11 7.46 5.90
C SER A 20 15.23 6.77 7.27
N GLU A 21 14.95 7.50 8.36
CA GLU A 21 14.98 6.93 9.72
C GLU A 21 13.74 6.05 9.96
N LEU A 22 12.59 6.43 9.38
CA LEU A 22 11.36 5.60 9.39
C LEU A 22 11.57 4.30 8.60
N SER A 23 12.24 4.39 7.46
CA SER A 23 12.61 3.22 6.66
C SER A 23 13.37 2.18 7.49
N SER A 24 14.42 2.59 8.19
CA SER A 24 15.23 1.71 9.03
C SER A 24 14.44 1.08 10.19
N VAL A 25 13.46 1.79 10.74
CA VAL A 25 12.59 1.23 11.79
C VAL A 25 11.64 0.18 11.23
N LEU A 26 11.09 0.41 10.04
CA LEU A 26 10.21 -0.54 9.36
C LEU A 26 10.96 -1.78 8.87
N ASP A 27 12.28 -1.69 8.61
CA ASP A 27 13.13 -2.85 8.32
C ASP A 27 13.19 -3.86 9.47
N LEU A 28 13.01 -3.38 10.70
CA LEU A 28 13.01 -4.21 11.91
C LEU A 28 11.64 -4.79 12.25
N GLN A 29 10.58 -4.38 11.55
CA GLN A 29 9.24 -4.90 11.76
C GLN A 29 9.02 -6.23 11.03
N PRO A 30 8.07 -7.06 11.48
CA PRO A 30 7.68 -8.26 10.75
C PRO A 30 7.29 -7.95 9.30
N LYS A 31 7.82 -8.73 8.37
CA LYS A 31 7.43 -8.66 6.95
C LYS A 31 6.25 -9.58 6.69
N HIS A 32 5.30 -9.10 5.92
CA HIS A 32 4.10 -9.78 5.50
C HIS A 32 4.10 -9.92 3.98
N ARG A 33 4.04 -11.15 3.49
CA ARG A 33 4.11 -11.42 2.06
C ARG A 33 2.78 -11.17 1.36
N LEU A 34 2.84 -10.59 0.16
CA LEU A 34 1.75 -10.60 -0.80
C LEU A 34 1.80 -11.93 -1.55
N ASP A 35 1.23 -12.97 -0.93
CA ASP A 35 1.43 -14.37 -1.32
C ASP A 35 0.32 -14.97 -2.21
N ASN A 36 -0.66 -14.15 -2.60
CA ASN A 36 -1.69 -14.57 -3.53
C ASN A 36 -1.44 -13.96 -4.91
N LEU A 37 -1.07 -14.80 -5.87
CA LEU A 37 -1.02 -14.45 -7.28
C LEU A 37 -2.42 -14.57 -7.87
N LEU A 38 -2.99 -13.45 -8.31
CA LEU A 38 -4.36 -13.35 -8.80
C LEU A 38 -4.36 -13.21 -10.32
N TRP A 39 -5.33 -13.80 -11.00
CA TRP A 39 -5.62 -13.61 -12.44
C TRP A 39 -4.40 -13.73 -13.37
N SER A 40 -3.41 -14.50 -13.00
CA SER A 40 -2.19 -14.65 -13.78
C SER A 40 -2.43 -15.51 -15.01
N SER A 41 -1.96 -15.03 -16.18
CA SER A 41 -1.98 -15.77 -17.44
C SER A 41 -0.69 -16.55 -17.73
N ASN A 42 0.43 -16.12 -17.13
CA ASN A 42 1.76 -16.68 -17.40
C ASN A 42 2.49 -17.21 -16.17
N GLY A 43 1.90 -17.08 -14.97
CA GLY A 43 2.48 -17.51 -13.70
C GLY A 43 3.60 -16.61 -13.19
N TYR A 44 3.86 -15.44 -13.79
CA TYR A 44 4.86 -14.50 -13.28
C TYR A 44 4.44 -13.97 -11.90
N PHE A 45 5.33 -14.16 -10.93
CA PHE A 45 5.07 -13.87 -9.52
C PHE A 45 6.26 -13.12 -8.93
N PRO A 46 6.28 -11.78 -8.99
CA PRO A 46 7.33 -11.00 -8.35
C PRO A 46 7.34 -11.17 -6.83
N GLU A 47 8.48 -10.92 -6.21
CA GLU A 47 8.55 -10.87 -4.76
C GLU A 47 8.01 -9.52 -4.28
N ALA A 48 7.03 -9.57 -3.36
CA ALA A 48 6.48 -8.37 -2.76
C ALA A 48 6.08 -8.64 -1.30
N ASP A 49 6.68 -7.89 -0.40
CA ASP A 49 6.42 -7.93 1.03
C ASP A 49 6.11 -6.52 1.53
N PHE A 50 5.49 -6.42 2.71
CA PHE A 50 5.35 -5.15 3.41
C PHE A 50 5.57 -5.30 4.91
N SER A 51 5.95 -4.20 5.55
CA SER A 51 5.96 -4.05 7.01
C SER A 51 5.07 -2.87 7.40
N ILE A 52 4.32 -3.01 8.49
CA ILE A 52 3.41 -1.98 8.99
C ILE A 52 3.60 -1.75 10.49
N ALA A 53 3.57 -0.48 10.87
CA ALA A 53 3.56 -0.01 12.24
C ALA A 53 2.69 1.26 12.34
N TYR A 54 2.54 1.81 13.53
CA TYR A 54 1.82 3.06 13.71
C TYR A 54 2.40 3.91 14.85
N THR A 55 2.12 5.19 14.78
CA THR A 55 2.35 6.17 15.86
C THR A 55 1.03 6.77 16.31
N ASP A 56 1.05 7.71 17.23
CA ASP A 56 -0.18 8.43 17.64
C ASP A 56 -0.86 9.17 16.49
N GLU A 57 -0.14 9.52 15.42
CA GLU A 57 -0.61 10.41 14.37
C GLU A 57 -0.52 9.83 12.95
N SER A 58 0.06 8.64 12.77
CA SER A 58 0.32 8.12 11.42
C SER A 58 0.32 6.60 11.37
N ILE A 59 -0.11 6.06 10.25
CA ILE A 59 0.24 4.70 9.81
C ILE A 59 1.61 4.78 9.14
N LEU A 60 2.50 3.88 9.50
CA LEU A 60 3.83 3.70 8.88
C LEU A 60 3.81 2.41 8.08
N LEU A 61 4.14 2.48 6.80
CA LEU A 61 4.09 1.34 5.89
C LEU A 61 5.34 1.33 5.00
N LYS A 62 5.96 0.17 4.83
CA LYS A 62 7.05 0.00 3.89
C LYS A 62 6.81 -1.23 3.03
N TYR A 63 6.88 -1.04 1.72
CA TYR A 63 6.88 -2.13 0.75
C TYR A 63 8.31 -2.47 0.33
N PHE A 64 8.55 -3.76 0.08
CA PHE A 64 9.77 -4.35 -0.43
C PHE A 64 9.40 -5.16 -1.66
N VAL A 65 9.89 -4.77 -2.81
CA VAL A 65 9.54 -5.42 -4.07
C VAL A 65 10.79 -5.81 -4.83
N LYS A 66 10.77 -6.99 -5.45
CA LYS A 66 11.78 -7.44 -6.41
C LYS A 66 11.06 -7.99 -7.65
N GLU A 67 11.23 -7.32 -8.77
CA GLU A 67 10.55 -7.63 -10.02
C GLU A 67 11.49 -7.47 -11.23
N LYS A 68 11.09 -8.04 -12.35
CA LYS A 68 11.92 -8.08 -13.56
C LYS A 68 11.89 -6.78 -14.36
N HIS A 69 10.77 -6.09 -14.33
CA HIS A 69 10.57 -4.83 -15.06
C HIS A 69 10.00 -3.79 -14.12
N ILE A 70 10.46 -2.56 -14.24
CA ILE A 70 9.86 -1.41 -13.55
C ILE A 70 9.37 -0.38 -14.56
N ARG A 71 8.29 0.30 -14.19
CA ARG A 71 7.70 1.39 -14.93
C ARG A 71 7.25 2.46 -13.94
N ALA A 72 7.52 3.75 -14.24
CA ALA A 72 7.09 4.89 -13.46
C ALA A 72 6.95 6.11 -14.39
N VAL A 73 5.93 6.10 -15.25
CA VAL A 73 5.67 7.17 -16.22
C VAL A 73 4.65 8.18 -15.71
N HIS A 74 3.82 7.79 -14.76
CA HIS A 74 2.86 8.66 -14.10
C HIS A 74 3.56 9.47 -13.01
N THR A 75 3.50 10.80 -13.08
CA THR A 75 4.31 11.70 -12.25
C THR A 75 3.49 12.73 -11.48
N GLN A 76 2.18 12.84 -11.74
CA GLN A 76 1.31 13.78 -11.06
C GLN A 76 0.46 13.06 -9.99
N VAL A 77 0.14 13.76 -8.91
CA VAL A 77 -0.79 13.27 -7.89
C VAL A 77 -2.12 12.91 -8.56
N ASN A 78 -2.63 11.73 -8.22
CA ASN A 78 -3.86 11.17 -8.77
C ASN A 78 -3.80 10.76 -10.26
N ASP A 79 -2.60 10.61 -10.84
CA ASP A 79 -2.43 9.90 -12.11
C ASP A 79 -2.74 8.39 -11.95
N LEU A 80 -2.87 7.68 -13.06
CA LEU A 80 -3.23 6.25 -13.10
C LEU A 80 -2.04 5.33 -12.76
N VAL A 81 -1.50 5.46 -11.55
CA VAL A 81 -0.26 4.79 -11.10
C VAL A 81 -0.34 3.26 -11.08
N TYR A 82 -1.54 2.66 -11.08
CA TYR A 82 -1.75 1.22 -11.18
C TYR A 82 -1.23 0.63 -12.52
N GLN A 83 -1.07 1.47 -13.54
CA GLN A 83 -0.45 1.08 -14.82
C GLN A 83 1.07 0.93 -14.72
N ASP A 84 1.69 1.54 -13.72
CA ASP A 84 3.12 1.45 -13.42
C ASP A 84 3.43 0.26 -12.49
N SER A 85 4.70 0.11 -12.09
CA SER A 85 5.08 -0.75 -10.96
C SER A 85 4.47 -0.19 -9.68
N CYS A 86 3.33 -0.72 -9.25
CA CYS A 86 2.46 -0.12 -8.24
C CYS A 86 2.31 -1.00 -7.01
N VAL A 87 2.20 -0.36 -5.84
CA VAL A 87 1.79 -0.97 -4.57
C VAL A 87 0.64 -0.17 -3.97
N GLU A 88 -0.27 -0.87 -3.25
CA GLU A 88 -1.52 -0.25 -2.82
C GLU A 88 -1.90 -0.68 -1.39
N LEU A 89 -2.49 0.26 -0.65
CA LEU A 89 -3.20 0.05 0.60
C LEU A 89 -4.67 0.40 0.40
N PHE A 90 -5.55 -0.59 0.57
CA PHE A 90 -6.98 -0.34 0.70
C PHE A 90 -7.38 -0.56 2.15
N ILE A 91 -8.04 0.43 2.77
CA ILE A 91 -8.39 0.40 4.20
C ILE A 91 -9.79 0.99 4.44
N THR A 92 -10.57 0.34 5.30
CA THR A 92 -11.89 0.81 5.74
C THR A 92 -11.98 0.81 7.26
N PHE A 93 -12.46 1.91 7.83
CA PHE A 93 -12.71 2.06 9.26
C PHE A 93 -14.18 1.84 9.63
N ASN A 94 -15.09 1.97 8.68
CA ASN A 94 -16.55 1.92 8.89
C ASN A 94 -17.24 0.70 8.22
N ASN A 95 -16.49 -0.14 7.47
CA ASN A 95 -16.98 -1.30 6.72
C ASN A 95 -18.03 -0.99 5.62
N LYS A 96 -18.16 0.27 5.21
CA LYS A 96 -19.10 0.72 4.15
C LYS A 96 -18.35 1.27 2.96
N GLU A 97 -17.41 2.15 3.24
CA GLU A 97 -16.57 2.81 2.26
C GLU A 97 -15.11 2.61 2.65
N TYR A 98 -14.19 2.76 1.71
CA TYR A 98 -12.77 2.53 1.93
C TYR A 98 -11.93 3.56 1.19
N TYR A 99 -10.76 3.81 1.75
CA TYR A 99 -9.69 4.52 1.04
C TYR A 99 -8.94 3.51 0.19
N ASN A 100 -8.69 3.85 -1.06
CA ASN A 100 -7.67 3.21 -1.86
C ASN A 100 -6.52 4.19 -2.09
N ILE A 101 -5.32 3.83 -1.62
CA ILE A 101 -4.13 4.67 -1.66
C ILE A 101 -3.05 3.87 -2.40
N GLU A 102 -2.65 4.36 -3.55
CA GLU A 102 -1.79 3.68 -4.49
C GLU A 102 -0.52 4.50 -4.73
N PHE A 103 0.59 3.84 -5.02
CA PHE A 103 1.87 4.50 -5.32
C PHE A 103 2.62 3.70 -6.37
N ASN A 104 3.17 4.38 -7.38
CA ASN A 104 4.16 3.71 -8.21
C ASN A 104 5.52 3.64 -7.52
N CYS A 105 6.46 2.90 -8.11
CA CYS A 105 7.79 2.68 -7.54
C CYS A 105 8.63 3.96 -7.39
N ALA A 106 8.31 5.05 -8.11
CA ALA A 106 8.92 6.36 -7.93
C ALA A 106 8.29 7.18 -6.79
N GLY A 107 7.16 6.72 -6.22
CA GLY A 107 6.46 7.39 -5.13
C GLY A 107 5.37 8.36 -5.58
N THR A 108 4.94 8.34 -6.83
CA THR A 108 3.78 9.12 -7.27
C THR A 108 2.51 8.54 -6.62
N PRO A 109 1.72 9.34 -5.89
CA PRO A 109 0.55 8.86 -5.19
C PRO A 109 -0.74 9.01 -6.01
N TYR A 110 -1.67 8.09 -5.78
CA TYR A 110 -3.09 8.21 -6.11
C TYR A 110 -3.90 7.90 -4.85
N ALA A 111 -4.94 8.66 -4.57
CA ALA A 111 -5.82 8.36 -3.45
C ALA A 111 -7.28 8.71 -3.75
N ALA A 112 -8.18 7.78 -3.43
CA ALA A 112 -9.62 7.95 -3.55
C ALA A 112 -10.36 7.30 -2.37
N TYR A 113 -11.63 7.69 -2.19
CA TYR A 113 -12.52 7.17 -1.16
C TYR A 113 -13.90 6.90 -1.72
N GLY A 114 -14.52 5.82 -1.32
CA GLY A 114 -15.90 5.49 -1.70
C GLY A 114 -16.27 4.03 -1.44
N PRO A 115 -17.51 3.64 -1.78
CA PRO A 115 -18.02 2.30 -1.53
C PRO A 115 -17.52 1.25 -2.52
N ASP A 116 -17.17 1.69 -3.75
CA ASP A 116 -16.76 0.81 -4.84
C ASP A 116 -15.92 1.55 -5.89
N LYS A 117 -15.46 0.85 -6.93
CA LYS A 117 -14.59 1.39 -7.98
C LYS A 117 -15.25 2.54 -8.77
N GLN A 118 -16.55 2.52 -8.98
CA GLN A 118 -17.28 3.48 -9.81
C GLN A 118 -17.72 4.73 -9.05
N ASN A 119 -18.04 4.59 -7.77
CA ASN A 119 -18.64 5.63 -6.93
C ASN A 119 -17.65 6.27 -5.94
N ARG A 120 -16.32 6.09 -6.18
CA ARG A 120 -15.28 6.72 -5.37
C ARG A 120 -14.97 8.13 -5.87
N VAL A 121 -14.52 8.98 -4.97
CA VAL A 121 -14.06 10.33 -5.24
C VAL A 121 -12.58 10.46 -4.92
N LEU A 122 -11.85 11.23 -5.74
CA LEU A 122 -10.44 11.51 -5.47
C LEU A 122 -10.30 12.33 -4.20
N LEU A 123 -9.30 12.00 -3.38
CA LEU A 123 -8.90 12.88 -2.29
C LEU A 123 -8.28 14.17 -2.84
N PRO A 124 -8.50 15.32 -2.16
CA PRO A 124 -7.87 16.56 -2.55
C PRO A 124 -6.34 16.46 -2.62
N VAL A 125 -5.73 17.07 -3.63
CA VAL A 125 -4.28 16.99 -3.87
C VAL A 125 -3.47 17.43 -2.65
N ASN A 126 -3.88 18.48 -1.96
CA ASN A 126 -3.21 18.95 -0.75
C ASN A 126 -3.27 17.94 0.40
N VAL A 127 -4.32 17.13 0.50
CA VAL A 127 -4.45 16.05 1.49
C VAL A 127 -3.50 14.90 1.12
N VAL A 128 -3.48 14.49 -0.14
CA VAL A 128 -2.60 13.42 -0.61
C VAL A 128 -1.11 13.80 -0.44
N GLN A 129 -0.78 15.08 -0.63
CA GLN A 129 0.58 15.60 -0.44
C GLN A 129 1.06 15.64 1.02
N GLU A 130 0.19 15.39 1.99
CA GLU A 130 0.61 15.22 3.40
C GLU A 130 1.28 13.87 3.65
N ILE A 131 1.13 12.90 2.76
CA ILE A 131 1.77 11.59 2.88
C ILE A 131 3.28 11.76 2.69
N GLY A 132 4.04 11.39 3.73
CA GLY A 132 5.49 11.31 3.64
C GLY A 132 5.92 10.08 2.82
N ILE A 133 6.75 10.30 1.79
CA ILE A 133 7.13 9.25 0.83
C ILE A 133 8.65 9.22 0.68
N LEU A 134 9.24 8.03 0.74
CA LEU A 134 10.63 7.76 0.36
C LEU A 134 10.69 6.53 -0.54
N SER A 135 11.08 6.73 -1.78
CA SER A 135 11.38 5.65 -2.74
C SER A 135 12.88 5.39 -2.80
N ALA A 136 13.25 4.12 -2.93
CA ALA A 136 14.62 3.67 -3.18
C ALA A 136 14.60 2.55 -4.23
N ILE A 137 15.21 2.78 -5.38
CA ILE A 137 15.29 1.81 -6.49
C ILE A 137 16.75 1.42 -6.67
N GLN A 138 17.02 0.12 -6.70
CA GLN A 138 18.37 -0.43 -6.88
C GLN A 138 18.67 -0.68 -8.36
N GLN A 139 19.96 -0.83 -8.68
CA GLN A 139 20.35 -1.33 -9.99
C GLN A 139 19.93 -2.80 -10.16
N PRO A 140 19.68 -3.27 -11.37
CA PRO A 140 19.40 -4.69 -11.63
C PRO A 140 20.49 -5.58 -11.03
N ASP A 141 20.07 -6.70 -10.43
CA ASP A 141 20.99 -7.76 -10.00
C ASP A 141 21.55 -8.58 -11.18
N ALA A 142 22.36 -9.61 -10.88
CA ALA A 142 23.01 -10.46 -11.90
C ALA A 142 21.99 -11.22 -12.78
N ASP A 143 20.79 -11.46 -12.28
CA ASP A 143 19.69 -12.14 -12.98
C ASP A 143 18.73 -11.14 -13.67
N GLY A 144 19.04 -9.85 -13.60
CA GLY A 144 18.27 -8.76 -14.21
C GLY A 144 17.04 -8.32 -13.41
N PHE A 145 16.88 -8.77 -12.17
CA PHE A 145 15.79 -8.30 -11.32
C PHE A 145 16.13 -6.98 -10.64
N ILE A 146 15.15 -6.13 -10.49
CA ILE A 146 15.24 -4.82 -9.86
C ILE A 146 14.53 -4.86 -8.52
N ALA A 147 15.27 -4.56 -7.44
CA ALA A 147 14.70 -4.38 -6.11
C ALA A 147 14.37 -2.91 -5.90
N TRP A 148 13.22 -2.65 -5.30
CA TRP A 148 12.84 -1.31 -4.87
C TRP A 148 12.03 -1.34 -3.56
N GLU A 149 12.10 -0.25 -2.85
CA GLU A 149 11.44 -0.07 -1.57
C GLU A 149 10.66 1.25 -1.56
N LEU A 150 9.50 1.25 -0.94
CA LEU A 150 8.69 2.43 -0.77
C LEU A 150 8.30 2.56 0.71
N THR A 151 8.81 3.59 1.38
CA THR A 151 8.46 3.92 2.76
C THR A 151 7.45 5.04 2.78
N LEU A 152 6.38 4.84 3.53
CA LEU A 152 5.22 5.73 3.63
C LEU A 152 4.96 6.10 5.08
N GLN A 153 4.72 7.39 5.31
CA GLN A 153 4.12 7.91 6.53
C GLN A 153 2.77 8.51 6.15
N ILE A 154 1.69 7.86 6.53
CA ILE A 154 0.31 8.27 6.20
C ILE A 154 -0.30 8.91 7.45
N PRO A 155 -0.37 10.26 7.54
CA PRO A 155 -0.97 10.94 8.67
C PRO A 155 -2.47 10.64 8.80
N LEU A 156 -3.01 10.69 10.02
CA LEU A 156 -4.45 10.50 10.25
C LEU A 156 -5.29 11.55 9.54
N SER A 157 -4.75 12.75 9.30
CA SER A 157 -5.38 13.82 8.54
C SER A 157 -5.69 13.47 7.08
N VAL A 158 -5.10 12.40 6.53
CA VAL A 158 -5.42 11.90 5.18
C VAL A 158 -6.81 11.23 5.15
N PHE A 159 -7.26 10.68 6.27
CA PHE A 159 -8.53 9.98 6.38
C PHE A 159 -9.70 10.94 6.64
N ILE A 160 -9.87 11.94 5.76
CA ILE A 160 -10.79 13.09 5.90
C ILE A 160 -12.29 12.74 5.94
N HIS A 161 -12.65 11.51 5.57
CA HIS A 161 -14.04 11.03 5.56
C HIS A 161 -14.41 10.18 6.78
N ASP A 162 -13.45 9.94 7.69
CA ASP A 162 -13.66 9.23 8.95
C ASP A 162 -13.09 10.02 10.12
N ASP A 163 -13.77 10.02 11.27
CA ASP A 163 -13.38 10.73 12.50
C ASP A 163 -12.29 9.92 13.25
N ILE A 164 -11.14 9.72 12.65
CA ILE A 164 -10.03 8.96 13.23
C ILE A 164 -9.09 9.93 13.97
N THR A 165 -9.21 9.99 15.27
CA THR A 165 -8.36 10.83 16.14
C THR A 165 -7.19 10.08 16.75
N GLN A 166 -7.24 8.74 16.78
CA GLN A 166 -6.19 7.87 17.27
C GLN A 166 -6.31 6.48 16.62
N LEU A 167 -5.20 5.77 16.50
CA LEU A 167 -5.18 4.38 16.01
C LEU A 167 -5.21 3.36 17.14
N LYS A 168 -4.59 3.66 18.28
CA LYS A 168 -4.47 2.71 19.39
C LYS A 168 -5.84 2.18 19.85
N GLY A 169 -5.99 0.85 19.81
CA GLY A 169 -7.25 0.16 20.11
C GLY A 169 -8.25 0.13 18.95
N THR A 170 -7.89 0.70 17.78
CA THR A 170 -8.75 0.66 16.59
C THR A 170 -8.63 -0.70 15.88
N GLU A 171 -9.76 -1.25 15.52
CA GLU A 171 -9.87 -2.40 14.60
C GLU A 171 -10.50 -1.91 13.29
N CYS A 172 -9.91 -2.32 12.18
CA CYS A 172 -10.37 -1.98 10.84
C CYS A 172 -10.16 -3.16 9.90
N ARG A 173 -10.49 -2.98 8.62
CA ARG A 173 -10.18 -3.98 7.60
C ARG A 173 -9.34 -3.35 6.51
N ALA A 174 -8.38 -4.13 6.00
CA ALA A 174 -7.48 -3.66 4.96
C ALA A 174 -7.05 -4.80 4.03
N ASN A 175 -6.56 -4.43 2.85
CA ASN A 175 -5.77 -5.31 2.02
C ASN A 175 -4.59 -4.54 1.43
N PHE A 176 -3.56 -5.27 1.06
CA PHE A 176 -2.32 -4.73 0.51
C PHE A 176 -2.07 -5.43 -0.83
N TYR A 177 -1.64 -4.64 -1.83
CA TYR A 177 -1.55 -5.12 -3.19
C TYR A 177 -0.25 -4.72 -3.86
N LYS A 178 0.10 -5.47 -4.90
CA LYS A 178 1.11 -5.13 -5.89
C LYS A 178 0.51 -5.39 -7.27
N CYS A 179 0.62 -4.44 -8.15
CA CYS A 179 0.20 -4.60 -9.53
C CYS A 179 1.19 -3.93 -10.51
N GLY A 180 0.90 -4.11 -11.79
CA GLY A 180 1.63 -3.50 -12.88
C GLY A 180 0.93 -3.80 -14.19
N ASP A 181 -0.19 -3.09 -14.44
CA ASP A 181 -1.11 -3.39 -15.53
C ASP A 181 -0.48 -3.23 -16.92
N GLU A 182 0.42 -2.24 -17.09
CA GLU A 182 1.10 -1.97 -18.35
C GLU A 182 2.58 -2.38 -18.35
N LEU A 183 3.00 -3.25 -17.43
CA LEU A 183 4.31 -3.86 -17.49
C LEU A 183 4.34 -4.96 -18.57
N PRO A 184 5.54 -5.32 -19.10
CA PRO A 184 5.68 -6.42 -20.05
C PRO A 184 5.13 -7.77 -19.53
N GLU A 185 5.11 -7.97 -18.22
CA GLU A 185 4.51 -9.11 -17.53
C GLU A 185 3.50 -8.58 -16.49
N PRO A 186 2.25 -8.30 -16.90
CA PRO A 186 1.21 -7.83 -15.98
C PRO A 186 0.98 -8.83 -14.85
N HIS A 187 0.81 -8.33 -13.64
CA HIS A 187 0.64 -9.17 -12.46
C HIS A 187 -0.18 -8.48 -11.38
N TYR A 188 -0.84 -9.29 -10.56
CA TYR A 188 -1.74 -8.85 -9.50
C TYR A 188 -1.51 -9.70 -8.27
N LEU A 189 -1.01 -9.09 -7.19
CA LEU A 189 -0.76 -9.77 -5.93
C LEU A 189 -1.58 -9.13 -4.81
N SER A 190 -2.00 -9.96 -3.86
CA SER A 190 -2.67 -9.49 -2.66
C SER A 190 -2.14 -10.16 -1.40
N TRP A 191 -2.27 -9.46 -0.28
CA TRP A 191 -2.02 -10.02 1.04
C TRP A 191 -3.14 -10.95 1.46
N ASN A 192 -4.40 -10.50 1.49
CA ASN A 192 -5.55 -11.37 1.72
C ASN A 192 -6.14 -11.78 0.37
N ASN A 193 -6.44 -13.06 0.19
CA ASN A 193 -6.88 -13.61 -1.08
C ASN A 193 -8.23 -13.03 -1.54
N ILE A 194 -8.39 -12.90 -2.85
CA ILE A 194 -9.62 -12.48 -3.52
C ILE A 194 -10.17 -13.65 -4.33
N LEU A 195 -11.46 -13.93 -4.17
CA LEU A 195 -12.18 -14.94 -4.92
C LEU A 195 -13.09 -14.23 -5.94
N SER A 196 -12.51 -13.82 -7.06
CA SER A 196 -13.21 -13.16 -8.17
C SER A 196 -12.64 -13.67 -9.49
N ASP A 197 -13.50 -13.88 -10.48
CA ASP A 197 -13.12 -14.36 -11.82
C ASP A 197 -12.49 -13.26 -12.69
N GLN A 198 -12.67 -12.00 -12.32
CA GLN A 198 -12.17 -10.84 -13.07
C GLN A 198 -11.24 -9.99 -12.23
N PRO A 199 -10.17 -9.40 -12.83
CA PRO A 199 -9.26 -8.51 -12.13
C PRO A 199 -9.99 -7.32 -11.49
N ASN A 200 -10.07 -7.35 -10.16
CA ASN A 200 -10.70 -6.30 -9.38
C ASN A 200 -10.24 -6.33 -7.93
N PHE A 201 -9.45 -5.36 -7.49
CA PHE A 201 -9.06 -5.18 -6.09
C PHE A 201 -10.15 -4.50 -5.24
N HIS A 202 -11.13 -3.84 -5.90
CA HIS A 202 -12.18 -3.06 -5.25
C HIS A 202 -13.32 -3.95 -4.72
N VAL A 203 -12.97 -4.90 -3.87
CA VAL A 203 -13.86 -5.92 -3.29
C VAL A 203 -13.65 -5.99 -1.77
N PRO A 204 -14.18 -5.02 -1.00
CA PRO A 204 -13.90 -4.86 0.43
C PRO A 204 -14.34 -6.08 1.26
N GLU A 205 -15.23 -6.93 0.75
CA GLU A 205 -15.59 -8.20 1.40
C GLU A 205 -14.39 -9.15 1.59
N PHE A 206 -13.35 -9.01 0.76
CA PHE A 206 -12.11 -9.78 0.86
C PHE A 206 -10.99 -9.07 1.63
N PHE A 207 -11.24 -7.95 2.30
CA PHE A 207 -10.23 -7.34 3.16
C PHE A 207 -10.01 -8.18 4.42
N GLY A 208 -8.74 -8.29 4.84
CA GLY A 208 -8.35 -8.91 6.09
C GLY A 208 -8.60 -7.99 7.29
N SER A 209 -8.48 -8.52 8.51
CA SER A 209 -8.55 -7.72 9.73
C SER A 209 -7.20 -7.06 10.02
N LEU A 210 -7.21 -5.78 10.34
CA LEU A 210 -6.05 -5.01 10.80
C LEU A 210 -6.38 -4.38 12.14
N SER A 211 -5.51 -4.58 13.14
CA SER A 211 -5.66 -3.99 14.47
C SER A 211 -4.41 -3.18 14.86
N PHE A 212 -4.62 -2.10 15.58
CA PHE A 212 -3.63 -1.17 16.11
C PHE A 212 -3.62 -1.27 17.64
N ASN A 213 -2.75 -2.13 18.22
CA ASN A 213 -2.74 -2.46 19.66
C ASN A 213 -1.38 -2.19 20.30
#